data_2c9893804b6d8d5c54a5894fdb10bc4c
#
_entry.id   2c9893804b6d8d5c54a5894fdb10bc4c
#
_cell.length_a   1.000
_cell.length_b   1.000
_cell.length_c   1.000
_cell.angle_alpha   90.00
_cell.angle_beta   90.00
_cell.angle_gamma   90.00
#
_symmetry.space_group_name_H-M   'P 1'
#
loop_
_entity.id
_entity.type
_entity.pdbx_description
1 polymer ?
#
loop_
_entity_poly.entity_id
_entity_poly.type
_entity_poly.pdbx_seq_one_letter_code
_entity_poly.pdbx_strand_id
1 'polypeptide(L)' 'MLKSQGMQSGFPDLMVLCKNDKYHLLFLEFKKTKGGHVSDKQKEWIEWLNNHGYCAKVVKGCTDAVNILKLYLANKI' A
#
# COMPACT_ATOMS: atom_id res chain seq x y z
N MET A 1 -0.04 -7.25 -15.46
CA MET A 1 -0.09 -6.43 -15.01
C MET A 1 -0.87 -5.16 -15.02
N LEU A 2 -0.33 -4.03 -15.00
CA LEU A 2 -1.12 -2.84 -14.98
C LEU A 2 -1.60 -2.49 -16.37
N LYS A 3 -2.85 -2.01 -16.46
CA LYS A 3 -3.36 -1.53 -17.71
C LYS A 3 -2.83 -0.15 -17.98
N SER A 4 -2.71 0.20 -19.24
CA SER A 4 -2.19 1.51 -19.59
C SER A 4 -3.23 2.60 -19.42
N GLN A 5 -4.51 2.29 -19.52
CA GLN A 5 -5.50 3.34 -19.38
C GLN A 5 -6.08 3.30 -18.00
N GLY A 6 -5.76 4.26 -17.22
CA GLY A 6 -6.31 4.45 -15.90
C GLY A 6 -5.90 3.39 -14.91
N MET A 7 -6.31 3.60 -13.69
CA MET A 7 -6.02 2.68 -12.61
C MET A 7 -7.05 1.57 -12.57
N GLN A 8 -6.59 0.40 -12.19
CA GLN A 8 -7.50 -0.70 -11.91
C GLN A 8 -8.31 -0.38 -10.67
N SER A 9 -9.55 -0.83 -10.64
CA SER A 9 -10.37 -0.71 -9.44
C SER A 9 -9.67 -1.41 -8.28
N GLY A 10 -9.58 -0.73 -7.16
CA GLY A 10 -8.97 -1.27 -5.95
C GLY A 10 -7.47 -1.14 -5.85
N PHE A 11 -6.82 -0.55 -6.85
CA PHE A 11 -5.37 -0.31 -6.77
C PHE A 11 -5.09 0.72 -5.67
N PRO A 12 -3.99 0.55 -4.90
CA PRO A 12 -3.68 1.47 -3.80
C PRO A 12 -3.53 2.93 -4.22
N ASP A 13 -3.85 3.84 -3.30
CA ASP A 13 -3.91 5.28 -3.57
C ASP A 13 -2.55 5.93 -3.75
N LEU A 14 -1.53 5.43 -3.06
CA LEU A 14 -0.21 6.07 -3.04
C LEU A 14 0.88 5.05 -3.24
N MET A 15 1.85 5.43 -4.06
CA MET A 15 3.02 4.61 -4.30
C MET A 15 4.26 5.40 -3.87
N VAL A 16 5.06 4.84 -2.98
CA VAL A 16 6.31 5.43 -2.52
C VAL A 16 7.45 4.80 -3.30
N LEU A 17 8.15 5.62 -4.07
CA LEU A 17 9.19 5.15 -4.99
C LEU A 17 10.54 4.99 -4.29
N CYS A 18 10.54 4.25 -3.20
CA CYS A 18 11.74 3.95 -2.44
C CYS A 18 11.72 2.49 -2.05
N LYS A 19 12.84 1.84 -2.19
CA LYS A 19 12.97 0.47 -1.73
C LYS A 19 13.49 0.45 -0.29
N ASN A 20 13.30 -0.68 0.39
CA ASN A 20 14.03 -0.96 1.61
C ASN A 20 14.75 -2.30 1.43
N ASP A 21 15.26 -2.88 2.52
CA ASP A 21 16.03 -4.13 2.41
C ASP A 21 15.19 -5.32 1.95
N LYS A 22 13.88 -5.23 2.11
CA LYS A 22 12.99 -6.36 1.90
C LYS A 22 12.08 -6.19 0.68
N TYR A 23 11.70 -4.96 0.37
CA TYR A 23 10.69 -4.68 -0.65
C TYR A 23 11.17 -3.67 -1.67
N HIS A 24 10.63 -3.77 -2.88
CA HIS A 24 10.99 -2.86 -3.97
C HIS A 24 10.32 -1.50 -3.85
N LEU A 25 9.06 -1.49 -3.45
CA LEU A 25 8.26 -0.26 -3.33
C LEU A 25 7.24 -0.43 -2.21
N LEU A 26 6.76 0.70 -1.72
CA LEU A 26 5.70 0.72 -0.72
C LEU A 26 4.43 1.29 -1.34
N PHE A 27 3.32 0.61 -1.14
CA PHE A 27 2.00 1.06 -1.57
C PHE A 27 1.12 1.26 -0.35
N LEU A 28 0.40 2.37 -0.33
CA LEU A 28 -0.49 2.69 0.77
C LEU A 28 -1.91 2.89 0.26
N GLU A 29 -2.86 2.25 0.93
CA GLU A 29 -4.27 2.43 0.67
C GLU A 29 -4.86 3.19 1.84
N PHE A 30 -5.41 4.39 1.58
CA PHE A 30 -5.95 5.24 2.64
C PHE A 30 -7.40 4.92 2.91
N LYS A 31 -7.74 4.75 4.19
CA LYS A 31 -9.11 4.53 4.62
C LYS A 31 -9.46 5.53 5.72
N LYS A 32 -10.76 5.77 5.88
CA LYS A 32 -11.23 6.61 6.97
C LYS A 32 -10.90 5.95 8.29
N THR A 33 -10.63 6.77 9.30
CA THR A 33 -10.37 6.25 10.64
C THR A 33 -11.59 5.59 11.23
N LYS A 34 -12.79 5.99 10.76
CA LYS A 34 -14.04 5.40 11.20
C LYS A 34 -14.84 4.96 10.00
N GLY A 35 -15.39 3.76 10.04
CA GLY A 35 -16.29 3.26 9.01
C GLY A 35 -15.64 2.86 7.70
N GLY A 36 -14.34 3.03 7.56
CA GLY A 36 -13.66 2.60 6.36
C GLY A 36 -13.46 1.11 6.36
N HIS A 37 -13.62 0.49 5.19
CA HIS A 37 -13.32 -0.93 5.06
C HIS A 37 -12.66 -1.19 3.71
N VAL A 38 -11.97 -2.30 3.61
CA VAL A 38 -11.22 -2.67 2.41
C VAL A 38 -12.12 -3.55 1.55
N SER A 39 -12.33 -3.15 0.30
CA SER A 39 -13.14 -3.93 -0.64
C SER A 39 -12.39 -5.18 -1.06
N ASP A 40 -13.12 -6.12 -1.67
CA ASP A 40 -12.49 -7.35 -2.16
C ASP A 40 -11.42 -7.06 -3.21
N LYS A 41 -11.67 -6.11 -4.10
CA LYS A 41 -10.68 -5.72 -5.10
C LYS A 41 -9.42 -5.14 -4.48
N GLN A 42 -9.59 -4.33 -3.43
CA GLN A 42 -8.44 -3.77 -2.72
C GLN A 42 -7.64 -4.86 -2.03
N LYS A 43 -8.32 -5.83 -1.42
CA LYS A 43 -7.64 -6.95 -0.78
C LYS A 43 -6.85 -7.77 -1.79
N GLU A 44 -7.42 -8.00 -2.97
CA GLU A 44 -6.75 -8.73 -4.03
C GLU A 44 -5.46 -8.04 -4.46
N TRP A 45 -5.50 -6.72 -4.66
CA TRP A 45 -4.32 -5.95 -5.05
C TRP A 45 -3.25 -5.97 -3.97
N ILE A 46 -3.66 -5.77 -2.71
CA ILE A 46 -2.73 -5.77 -1.59
C ILE A 46 -2.03 -7.12 -1.47
N GLU A 47 -2.80 -8.19 -1.57
CA GLU A 47 -2.22 -9.53 -1.50
C GLU A 47 -1.27 -9.78 -2.67
N TRP A 48 -1.67 -9.40 -3.88
CA TRP A 48 -0.83 -9.59 -5.06
C TRP A 48 0.50 -8.86 -4.91
N LEU A 49 0.43 -7.60 -4.48
CA LEU A 49 1.63 -6.79 -4.31
C LEU A 49 2.56 -7.37 -3.25
N ASN A 50 2.00 -7.77 -2.11
CA ASN A 50 2.81 -8.36 -1.05
C ASN A 50 3.46 -9.68 -1.46
N ASN A 51 2.83 -10.40 -2.37
CA ASN A 51 3.36 -11.67 -2.86
C ASN A 51 4.39 -11.49 -3.98
N HIS A 52 4.57 -10.27 -4.47
CA HIS A 52 5.46 -10.01 -5.61
C HIS A 52 6.62 -9.07 -5.24
N GLY A 53 6.98 -9.00 -3.97
CA GLY A 53 8.14 -8.24 -3.55
C GLY A 53 7.89 -6.77 -3.24
N TYR A 54 6.62 -6.36 -3.18
CA TYR A 54 6.24 -5.01 -2.80
C TYR A 54 5.59 -5.03 -1.43
N CYS A 55 5.64 -3.91 -0.72
CA CYS A 55 4.97 -3.80 0.56
C CYS A 55 3.69 -3.00 0.35
N ALA A 56 2.54 -3.57 0.65
CA ALA A 56 1.27 -2.90 0.50
C ALA A 56 0.52 -2.93 1.83
N LYS A 57 0.11 -1.76 2.30
CA LYS A 57 -0.52 -1.60 3.61
C LYS A 57 -1.74 -0.72 3.52
N VAL A 58 -2.73 -1.00 4.35
CA VAL A 58 -3.88 -0.12 4.56
C VAL A 58 -3.55 0.79 5.72
N VAL A 59 -3.76 2.10 5.54
CA VAL A 59 -3.49 3.08 6.60
C VAL A 59 -4.75 3.88 6.86
N LYS A 60 -4.91 4.29 8.11
CA LYS A 60 -6.08 5.04 8.54
C LYS A 60 -5.63 6.42 9.01
N GLY A 61 -5.51 7.33 8.05
CA GLY A 61 -5.13 8.70 8.32
C GLY A 61 -3.63 8.95 8.18
N CYS A 62 -3.26 10.22 8.27
CA CYS A 62 -1.89 10.65 8.00
C CYS A 62 -0.90 10.12 9.03
N THR A 63 -1.29 10.09 10.31
CA THR A 63 -0.39 9.61 11.36
C THR A 63 0.01 8.17 11.12
N ASP A 64 -0.97 7.34 10.76
CA ASP A 64 -0.72 5.95 10.47
C ASP A 64 0.20 5.79 9.25
N ALA A 65 -0.06 6.59 8.22
CA ALA A 65 0.76 6.57 7.01
C ALA A 65 2.22 6.96 7.30
N VAL A 66 2.40 8.01 8.10
CA VAL A 66 3.75 8.46 8.47
C VAL A 66 4.48 7.40 9.28
N ASN A 67 3.77 6.75 10.20
CA ASN A 67 4.38 5.69 11.01
C ASN A 67 4.82 4.51 10.14
N ILE A 68 3.97 4.09 9.20
CA ILE A 68 4.32 3.00 8.29
C ILE A 68 5.51 3.39 7.44
N LEU A 69 5.54 4.61 6.93
CA LEU A 69 6.65 5.08 6.11
C LEU A 69 7.96 5.06 6.91
N LYS A 70 7.92 5.53 8.14
CA LYS A 70 9.12 5.51 9.01
C LYS A 70 9.62 4.09 9.24
N LEU A 71 8.71 3.16 9.51
CA LEU A 71 9.08 1.76 9.71
C LEU A 71 9.66 1.16 8.44
N TYR A 72 9.06 1.48 7.31
CA TYR A 72 9.53 0.99 6.03
C TYR A 72 10.95 1.47 5.73
N LEU A 73 11.20 2.78 5.90
CA LEU A 73 12.51 3.35 5.61
C LEU A 73 13.57 2.90 6.61
N ALA A 74 13.15 2.50 7.81
CA ALA A 74 14.07 1.98 8.82
C ALA A 74 14.26 0.47 8.73
N ASN A 75 13.72 -0.17 7.71
CA ASN A 75 13.79 -1.63 7.49
C ASN A 75 13.17 -2.43 8.64
N LYS A 76 12.11 -1.90 9.23
CA LYS A 76 11.42 -2.58 10.32
C LYS A 76 10.15 -3.29 9.88
N ILE A 77 9.80 -3.16 8.62
CA ILE A 77 8.74 -3.94 8.02
C ILE A 77 9.14 -4.35 6.62
#